data_75383cc0a197ecc78b6dd184c9e86c67
#
_entry.id   75383cc0a197ecc78b6dd184c9e86c67
#
_cell.length_a   1.000
_cell.length_b   1.000
_cell.length_c   1.000
_cell.angle_alpha   90.00
_cell.angle_beta   90.00
_cell.angle_gamma   90.00
#
_symmetry.space_group_name_H-M   'P 1'
#
loop_
_entity.id
_entity.type
_entity.pdbx_description
1 polymer ?
#
loop_
_entity_poly.entity_id
_entity_poly.type
_entity_poly.pdbx_seq_one_letter_code
_entity_poly.pdbx_strand_id
1 'polypeptide(L)'
;MDKRELQILSNVLNHEYGFKLICILLNQLGAFDYSINRNLSDKEIFMHLGKREKGCWLLDCCARANFEKYKQIIAERVKENK
;
A
#
# COMPACT_ATOMS: atom_id res chain seq x y z
N MET A 1 -10.41 3.41 -8.69
CA MET A 1 -11.44 2.37 -8.48
C MET A 1 -12.82 3.02 -8.44
N ASP A 2 -13.79 2.36 -9.06
CA ASP A 2 -15.20 2.77 -8.96
C ASP A 2 -15.82 2.27 -7.64
N LYS A 3 -17.10 2.61 -7.42
CA LYS A 3 -17.78 2.22 -6.16
C LYS A 3 -17.83 0.71 -5.95
N ARG A 4 -18.03 -0.05 -7.00
CA ARG A 4 -18.12 -1.51 -6.93
C ARG A 4 -16.78 -2.11 -6.54
N GLU A 5 -15.71 -1.62 -7.17
CA GLU A 5 -14.35 -2.06 -6.86
C GLU A 5 -13.95 -1.69 -5.44
N LEU A 6 -14.31 -0.49 -4.99
CA LEU A 6 -14.04 -0.07 -3.61
C LEU A 6 -14.81 -0.94 -2.61
N GLN A 7 -16.03 -1.36 -2.94
CA GLN A 7 -16.79 -2.26 -2.09
C GLN A 7 -16.11 -3.63 -1.97
N ILE A 8 -15.60 -4.14 -3.08
CA ILE A 8 -14.84 -5.40 -3.10
C ILE A 8 -13.59 -5.27 -2.22
N LEU A 9 -12.85 -4.18 -2.39
CA LEU A 9 -11.65 -3.92 -1.59
C LEU A 9 -12.00 -3.82 -0.10
N SER A 10 -13.08 -3.15 0.26
CA SER A 10 -13.53 -3.07 1.64
C SER A 10 -13.81 -4.45 2.23
N ASN A 11 -14.47 -5.32 1.44
CA ASN A 11 -14.75 -6.69 1.88
C ASN A 11 -13.47 -7.48 2.08
N VAL A 12 -12.49 -7.33 1.19
CA VAL A 12 -11.17 -7.97 1.34
C VAL A 12 -10.48 -7.48 2.61
N LEU A 13 -10.51 -6.19 2.87
CA LEU A 13 -9.88 -5.59 4.05
C LEU A 13 -10.55 -6.04 5.36
N ASN A 14 -11.84 -6.35 5.33
CA ASN A 14 -12.55 -6.85 6.50
C ASN A 14 -12.25 -8.31 6.83
N HIS A 15 -11.65 -9.03 5.88
CA HIS A 15 -11.22 -10.41 6.08
C HIS A 15 -9.77 -10.42 6.56
N GLU A 16 -9.46 -11.20 7.59
CA GLU A 16 -8.13 -11.23 8.21
C GLU A 16 -7.02 -11.49 7.19
N TYR A 17 -7.16 -12.53 6.38
CA TYR A 17 -6.13 -12.85 5.39
C TYR A 17 -6.11 -11.88 4.23
N GLY A 18 -7.25 -11.31 3.88
CA GLY A 18 -7.31 -10.25 2.87
C GLY A 18 -6.57 -9.01 3.33
N PHE A 19 -6.76 -8.60 4.57
CA PHE A 19 -6.04 -7.49 5.17
C PHE A 19 -4.53 -7.73 5.14
N LYS A 20 -4.09 -8.92 5.56
CA LYS A 20 -2.68 -9.29 5.56
C LYS A 20 -2.09 -9.27 4.15
N LEU A 21 -2.83 -9.79 3.17
CA LEU A 21 -2.40 -9.78 1.77
C LEU A 21 -2.20 -8.36 1.26
N ILE A 22 -3.14 -7.47 1.54
CA ILE A 22 -3.02 -6.06 1.12
C ILE A 22 -1.80 -5.42 1.77
N CYS A 23 -1.53 -5.69 3.04
CA CYS A 23 -0.32 -5.18 3.72
C CYS A 23 0.96 -5.68 3.04
N ILE A 24 1.00 -6.96 2.65
CA ILE A 24 2.14 -7.54 1.92
C ILE A 24 2.32 -6.83 0.58
N LEU A 25 1.24 -6.64 -0.17
CA LEU A 25 1.28 -5.99 -1.48
C LEU A 25 1.75 -4.54 -1.37
N LEU A 26 1.27 -3.80 -0.38
CA LEU A 26 1.70 -2.42 -0.15
C LEU A 26 3.20 -2.35 0.13
N ASN A 27 3.70 -3.30 0.92
CA ASN A 27 5.12 -3.39 1.23
C ASN A 27 5.94 -3.71 -0.03
N GLN A 28 5.49 -4.68 -0.82
CA GLN A 28 6.15 -5.09 -2.06
C GLN A 28 6.18 -3.96 -3.10
N LEU A 29 5.15 -3.12 -3.12
CA LEU A 29 5.05 -1.99 -4.04
C LEU A 29 5.78 -0.74 -3.52
N GLY A 30 6.34 -0.80 -2.32
CA GLY A 30 7.09 0.33 -1.76
C GLY A 30 6.23 1.52 -1.38
N ALA A 31 4.97 1.29 -0.97
CA ALA A 31 4.05 2.37 -0.60
C ALA A 31 4.56 3.20 0.57
N PHE A 32 5.38 2.61 1.43
CA PHE A 32 5.93 3.25 2.62
C PHE A 32 7.42 3.56 2.49
N ASP A 33 7.98 3.40 1.30
CA ASP A 33 9.39 3.63 1.06
C ASP A 33 9.61 5.08 0.63
N TYR A 34 10.25 5.85 1.49
CA TYR A 34 10.49 7.27 1.29
C TYR A 34 11.91 7.60 0.86
N SER A 35 12.80 6.60 0.83
CA SER A 35 14.19 6.84 0.48
C SER A 35 14.54 6.20 -0.87
N ILE A 36 15.27 6.94 -1.69
CA ILE A 36 15.82 6.43 -2.95
C ILE A 36 17.30 6.18 -2.70
N ASN A 37 17.76 4.96 -2.97
CA ASN A 37 19.16 4.61 -2.85
C ASN A 37 19.96 5.33 -3.97
N ARG A 38 20.91 6.17 -3.60
CA ARG A 38 21.73 6.96 -4.55
C ARG A 38 22.63 6.09 -5.43
N ASN A 39 22.82 4.82 -5.05
CA ASN A 39 23.65 3.89 -5.83
C ASN A 39 22.89 3.21 -6.96
N LEU A 40 21.60 3.49 -7.11
CA LEU A 40 20.79 2.91 -8.19
C LEU A 40 21.02 3.68 -9.49
N SER A 41 20.95 2.96 -10.60
CA SER A 41 20.95 3.58 -11.93
C SER A 41 19.66 4.37 -12.15
N ASP A 42 19.66 5.29 -13.12
CA ASP A 42 18.46 6.07 -13.46
C ASP A 42 17.28 5.16 -13.78
N LYS A 43 17.52 4.07 -14.51
CA LYS A 43 16.49 3.09 -14.86
C LYS A 43 15.90 2.44 -13.62
N GLU A 44 16.75 2.07 -12.66
CA GLU A 44 16.30 1.47 -11.41
C GLU A 44 15.50 2.46 -10.57
N ILE A 45 15.91 3.72 -10.54
CA ILE A 45 15.18 4.79 -9.86
C ILE A 45 13.77 4.93 -10.46
N PHE A 46 13.67 4.98 -11.80
CA PHE A 46 12.37 5.06 -12.48
C PHE A 46 11.49 3.86 -12.16
N MET A 47 12.06 2.67 -12.10
CA MET A 47 11.31 1.46 -11.73
C MET A 47 10.79 1.53 -10.30
N HIS A 48 11.62 2.01 -9.36
CA HIS A 48 11.22 2.19 -7.97
C HIS A 48 10.11 3.23 -7.83
N LEU A 49 10.22 4.35 -8.53
CA LEU A 49 9.20 5.40 -8.51
C LEU A 49 7.87 4.88 -9.07
N GLY A 50 7.92 4.09 -10.15
CA GLY A 50 6.73 3.47 -10.73
C GLY A 50 6.03 2.52 -9.76
N LYS A 51 6.78 1.66 -9.09
CA LYS A 51 6.24 0.76 -8.07
C LYS A 51 5.61 1.54 -6.92
N ARG A 52 6.32 2.54 -6.42
CA ARG A 52 5.83 3.38 -5.33
C ARG A 52 4.55 4.09 -5.69
N GLU A 53 4.44 4.59 -6.92
CA GLU A 53 3.24 5.24 -7.42
C GLU A 53 2.04 4.30 -7.34
N LYS A 54 2.20 3.04 -7.78
CA LYS A 54 1.15 2.02 -7.70
C LYS A 54 0.82 1.68 -6.25
N GLY A 55 1.83 1.59 -5.40
CA GLY A 55 1.64 1.35 -3.96
C GLY A 55 0.85 2.47 -3.29
N CYS A 56 1.19 3.71 -3.59
CA CYS A 56 0.48 4.88 -3.06
C CYS A 56 -0.96 4.93 -3.57
N TRP A 57 -1.18 4.57 -4.86
CA TRP A 57 -2.51 4.48 -5.41
C TRP A 57 -3.35 3.45 -4.67
N LEU A 58 -2.79 2.26 -4.42
CA LEU A 58 -3.52 1.21 -3.70
C LEU A 58 -3.83 1.64 -2.26
N LEU A 59 -2.88 2.30 -1.60
CA LEU A 59 -3.08 2.81 -0.24
C LEU A 59 -4.21 3.84 -0.20
N ASP A 60 -4.25 4.74 -1.19
CA ASP A 60 -5.34 5.72 -1.31
C ASP A 60 -6.69 5.02 -1.52
N CYS A 61 -6.72 3.97 -2.33
CA CYS A 61 -7.93 3.18 -2.55
C CYS A 61 -8.40 2.53 -1.24
N CYS A 62 -7.46 2.03 -0.43
CA CYS A 62 -7.80 1.47 0.88
C CYS A 62 -8.45 2.52 1.79
N ALA A 63 -7.92 3.74 1.80
CA ALA A 63 -8.48 4.84 2.58
C ALA A 63 -9.92 5.16 2.15
N ARG A 64 -10.17 5.14 0.86
CA ARG A 64 -11.50 5.40 0.30
C ARG A 64 -12.48 4.25 0.54
N ALA A 65 -11.98 3.02 0.48
CA ALA A 65 -12.82 1.83 0.63
C ALA A 65 -13.21 1.58 2.10
N ASN A 66 -12.26 1.75 3.01
CA ASN A 66 -12.47 1.44 4.42
C ASN A 66 -11.45 2.21 5.26
N PHE A 67 -11.82 3.39 5.69
CA PHE A 67 -10.91 4.29 6.41
C PHE A 67 -10.43 3.69 7.73
N GLU A 68 -11.27 2.93 8.43
CA GLU A 68 -10.88 2.27 9.68
C GLU A 68 -9.77 1.24 9.45
N LYS A 69 -9.87 0.46 8.39
CA LYS A 69 -8.84 -0.51 8.01
C LYS A 69 -7.58 0.20 7.51
N TYR A 70 -7.73 1.31 6.79
CA TYR A 70 -6.61 2.14 6.39
C TYR A 70 -5.80 2.59 7.62
N LYS A 71 -6.46 3.07 8.66
CA LYS A 71 -5.80 3.47 9.90
C LYS A 71 -5.05 2.29 10.54
N GLN A 72 -5.62 1.09 10.48
CA GLN A 72 -4.97 -0.11 11.00
C GLN A 72 -3.72 -0.48 10.20
N ILE A 73 -3.75 -0.31 8.86
CA ILE A 73 -2.58 -0.52 8.01
C ILE A 73 -1.44 0.39 8.45
N ILE A 74 -1.72 1.67 8.65
CA ILE A 74 -0.72 2.65 9.09
C ILE A 74 -0.19 2.29 10.48
N ALA A 75 -1.06 1.88 11.39
CA ALA A 75 -0.67 1.49 12.75
C ALA A 75 0.26 0.27 12.75
N GLU A 76 -0.03 -0.73 11.92
CA GLU A 76 0.83 -1.91 11.76
C GLU A 76 2.22 -1.51 11.25
N ARG A 77 2.28 -0.60 10.28
CA ARG A 77 3.55 -0.13 9.74
C ARG A 77 4.38 0.59 10.80
N VAL A 78 3.75 1.41 11.62
CA VAL A 78 4.44 2.12 12.71
C VAL A 78 5.03 1.12 13.71
N LYS A 79 4.30 0.06 14.05
CA LYS A 79 4.80 -1.00 14.94
C LYS A 79 6.02 -1.70 14.36
N GLU A 80 6.00 -2.02 13.07
CA GLU A 80 7.10 -2.72 12.41
C GLU A 80 8.39 -1.89 12.37
N ASN A 81 8.28 -0.57 12.39
CA ASN A 81 9.43 0.33 12.33
C ASN A 81 10.04 0.61 13.71
N LYS A 82 9.50 0.06 14.75
CA LYS A 82 10.08 0.10 16.08
C LYS A 82 10.86 -1.17 16.35
#